data_456908b14a018bdddd04074025a885a8
#
_entry.id   456908b14a018bdddd04074025a885a8
#
_cell.length_a   1.000
_cell.length_b   1.000
_cell.length_c   1.000
_cell.angle_alpha   90.00
_cell.angle_beta   90.00
_cell.angle_gamma   90.00
#
_symmetry.space_group_name_H-M   'P 1'
#
loop_
_entity.id
_entity.type
_entity.pdbx_description
1 polymer ?
#
loop_
_entity_poly.entity_id
_entity_poly.type
_entity_poly.pdbx_seq_one_letter_code
_entity_poly.pdbx_strand_id
1 'polypeptide(L)'
;MSFAPHSVRKRQAVFKKIGAVILDVQNISLSFGGVKALQDISFNVKEHEIRAIIGPNGAGKSSMLNCINGVYQPQQGSITFRGQTFKHMNSHQVAVMGVARTFQNLALFKGMSVLDNIMSGRNLKIKSNLLLQALRIGPAEKEEIMHREAVEKIIDFLEIQAYRKTPVGQLPYGLQKRVDLGRALAMEPQVLLLDEPMAGMNVEEKQDMCRFILDVNDEFGTTVVLIEHDMGVVMDISDRVVVLDYGKKIGDGTPEEVRNNKDVISAYLGTSV
;
A
#
# COMPACT_ATOMS: atom_id res chain seq x y z
N MET A 1 4.00 34.24 -3.12
CA MET A 1 3.53 33.75 -4.44
C MET A 1 2.56 32.63 -4.17
N SER A 2 1.27 32.84 -4.45
CA SER A 2 0.19 31.90 -4.21
C SER A 2 0.25 30.81 -5.28
N PHE A 3 0.53 29.56 -4.91
CA PHE A 3 0.34 28.42 -5.76
C PHE A 3 -1.15 28.09 -5.77
N ALA A 4 -1.81 28.41 -6.89
CA ALA A 4 -3.14 27.88 -7.15
C ALA A 4 -3.03 26.36 -7.37
N PRO A 5 -3.82 25.53 -6.69
CA PRO A 5 -3.83 24.09 -6.92
C PRO A 5 -4.47 23.83 -8.30
N HIS A 6 -3.68 23.27 -9.24
CA HIS A 6 -4.28 22.62 -10.40
C HIS A 6 -5.09 21.43 -9.87
N SER A 7 -6.36 21.51 -10.14
CA SER A 7 -7.38 20.59 -9.71
C SER A 7 -7.03 19.14 -10.07
N VAL A 8 -6.57 18.37 -9.09
CA VAL A 8 -6.95 16.95 -9.01
C VAL A 8 -8.48 16.98 -9.14
N ARG A 9 -9.05 16.32 -10.14
CA ARG A 9 -10.50 16.28 -10.36
C ARG A 9 -11.14 16.06 -9.01
N LYS A 10 -11.89 17.08 -8.50
CA LYS A 10 -12.79 16.86 -7.37
C LYS A 10 -13.55 15.59 -7.73
N ARG A 11 -13.36 14.52 -6.93
CA ARG A 11 -14.15 13.31 -7.04
C ARG A 11 -15.58 13.76 -7.34
N GLN A 12 -16.07 13.59 -8.57
CA GLN A 12 -17.49 13.52 -8.78
C GLN A 12 -17.90 12.35 -7.90
N ALA A 13 -18.74 12.64 -6.91
CA ALA A 13 -19.16 11.66 -5.92
C ALA A 13 -19.94 10.53 -6.62
N VAL A 14 -19.22 9.64 -7.27
CA VAL A 14 -19.65 8.25 -7.38
C VAL A 14 -19.62 7.80 -5.93
N PHE A 15 -20.79 7.58 -5.35
CA PHE A 15 -20.93 7.16 -3.96
C PHE A 15 -20.18 5.84 -3.80
N LYS A 16 -18.89 5.94 -3.49
CA LYS A 16 -18.06 4.80 -3.13
C LYS A 16 -18.67 4.20 -1.89
N LYS A 17 -19.27 3.03 -2.02
CA LYS A 17 -19.86 2.33 -0.89
C LYS A 17 -18.74 1.71 -0.06
N ILE A 18 -18.28 2.43 0.96
CA ILE A 18 -17.39 1.88 1.96
C ILE A 18 -18.10 0.70 2.63
N GLY A 19 -17.44 -0.47 2.61
CA GLY A 19 -18.01 -1.73 3.08
C GLY A 19 -17.81 -2.01 4.57
N ALA A 20 -17.81 -3.28 4.92
CA ALA A 20 -17.55 -3.77 6.28
C ALA A 20 -16.07 -3.62 6.66
N VAL A 21 -15.74 -3.87 7.92
CA VAL A 21 -14.34 -3.91 8.38
C VAL A 21 -13.63 -5.11 7.74
N ILE A 22 -12.60 -4.84 6.93
CA ILE A 22 -11.76 -5.86 6.30
C ILE A 22 -10.51 -6.16 7.12
N LEU A 23 -9.93 -5.13 7.77
CA LEU A 23 -8.75 -5.24 8.62
C LEU A 23 -9.04 -4.57 9.96
N ASP A 24 -8.86 -5.29 11.04
CA ASP A 24 -9.05 -4.79 12.40
C ASP A 24 -7.77 -5.03 13.23
N VAL A 25 -7.20 -3.96 13.73
CA VAL A 25 -5.98 -3.92 14.55
C VAL A 25 -6.39 -3.62 15.98
N GLN A 26 -6.09 -4.52 16.91
CA GLN A 26 -6.54 -4.43 18.30
C GLN A 26 -5.37 -4.51 19.29
N ASN A 27 -5.18 -3.43 20.06
CA ASN A 27 -4.25 -3.33 21.19
C ASN A 27 -2.80 -3.73 20.87
N ILE A 28 -2.32 -3.39 19.67
CA ILE A 28 -0.99 -3.78 19.19
C ILE A 28 0.09 -3.05 19.99
N SER A 29 0.95 -3.84 20.62
CA SER A 29 2.17 -3.35 21.28
C SER A 29 3.40 -4.09 20.74
N LEU A 30 4.43 -3.32 20.36
CA LEU A 30 5.68 -3.83 19.81
C LEU A 30 6.87 -3.10 20.43
N SER A 31 7.84 -3.87 20.90
CA SER A 31 9.09 -3.34 21.45
C SER A 31 10.30 -4.03 20.86
N PHE A 32 11.37 -3.28 20.66
CA PHE A 32 12.68 -3.77 20.23
C PHE A 32 13.71 -3.44 21.33
N GLY A 33 14.19 -4.47 22.03
CA GLY A 33 15.01 -4.24 23.21
C GLY A 33 14.27 -3.37 24.24
N GLY A 34 14.80 -2.20 24.58
CA GLY A 34 14.18 -1.25 25.50
C GLY A 34 13.26 -0.21 24.86
N VAL A 35 13.15 -0.19 23.51
CA VAL A 35 12.40 0.82 22.78
C VAL A 35 10.99 0.33 22.47
N LYS A 36 9.98 1.05 22.95
CA LYS A 36 8.57 0.80 22.65
C LYS A 36 8.22 1.45 21.31
N ALA A 37 8.18 0.65 20.23
CA ALA A 37 7.86 1.13 18.89
C ALA A 37 6.38 1.34 18.66
N LEU A 38 5.51 0.51 19.29
CA LEU A 38 4.05 0.64 19.26
C LEU A 38 3.51 0.36 20.67
N GLN A 39 2.52 1.12 21.09
CA GLN A 39 1.96 1.09 22.43
C GLN A 39 0.43 1.11 22.36
N ASP A 40 -0.20 -0.04 22.53
CA ASP A 40 -1.65 -0.20 22.63
C ASP A 40 -2.44 0.44 21.48
N ILE A 41 -2.02 0.18 20.23
CA ILE A 41 -2.65 0.79 19.05
C ILE A 41 -3.82 -0.05 18.58
N SER A 42 -4.98 0.61 18.42
CA SER A 42 -6.19 0.00 17.86
C SER A 42 -6.81 0.91 16.79
N PHE A 43 -7.10 0.36 15.63
CA PHE A 43 -7.86 1.00 14.55
C PHE A 43 -8.38 -0.06 13.58
N ASN A 44 -9.30 0.33 12.71
CA ASN A 44 -9.81 -0.54 11.66
C ASN A 44 -9.69 0.09 10.27
N VAL A 45 -9.75 -0.76 9.26
CA VAL A 45 -9.84 -0.39 7.84
C VAL A 45 -11.06 -1.08 7.26
N LYS A 46 -11.87 -0.34 6.50
CA LYS A 46 -13.07 -0.85 5.86
C LYS A 46 -12.80 -1.22 4.40
N GLU A 47 -13.61 -2.11 3.84
CA GLU A 47 -13.55 -2.45 2.41
C GLU A 47 -13.71 -1.20 1.55
N HIS A 48 -12.92 -1.11 0.50
CA HIS A 48 -12.89 0.01 -0.44
C HIS A 48 -12.48 1.37 0.16
N GLU A 49 -11.95 1.40 1.38
CA GLU A 49 -11.42 2.60 2.04
C GLU A 49 -9.98 2.86 1.60
N ILE A 50 -9.62 4.14 1.44
CA ILE A 50 -8.21 4.58 1.47
C ILE A 50 -7.93 5.09 2.87
N ARG A 51 -7.17 4.32 3.64
CA ARG A 51 -6.80 4.60 5.02
C ARG A 51 -5.36 5.09 5.10
N ALA A 52 -5.13 6.33 5.48
CA ALA A 52 -3.77 6.81 5.72
C ALA A 52 -3.30 6.55 7.15
N ILE A 53 -2.01 6.28 7.32
CA ILE A 53 -1.29 6.24 8.59
C ILE A 53 -0.21 7.31 8.52
N ILE A 54 -0.33 8.36 9.31
CA ILE A 54 0.58 9.49 9.33
C ILE A 54 1.23 9.68 10.69
N GLY A 55 2.20 10.57 10.77
CA GLY A 55 2.90 10.93 12.01
C GLY A 55 4.35 11.35 11.74
N PRO A 56 5.03 11.94 12.72
CA PRO A 56 6.44 12.31 12.61
C PRO A 56 7.36 11.11 12.31
N ASN A 57 8.61 11.40 11.97
CA ASN A 57 9.62 10.35 11.83
C ASN A 57 9.84 9.66 13.18
N GLY A 58 9.90 8.33 13.16
CA GLY A 58 10.00 7.53 14.39
C GLY A 58 8.66 7.28 15.10
N ALA A 59 7.53 7.76 14.60
CA ALA A 59 6.21 7.57 15.23
C ALA A 59 5.71 6.12 15.26
N GLY A 60 6.35 5.19 14.53
CA GLY A 60 5.97 3.78 14.49
C GLY A 60 5.19 3.34 13.25
N LYS A 61 5.00 4.23 12.26
CA LYS A 61 4.22 3.96 11.04
C LYS A 61 4.65 2.68 10.30
N SER A 62 5.93 2.60 9.91
CA SER A 62 6.47 1.42 9.20
C SER A 62 6.48 0.17 10.09
N SER A 63 6.63 0.34 11.41
CA SER A 63 6.49 -0.79 12.36
C SER A 63 5.06 -1.33 12.39
N MET A 64 4.04 -0.47 12.33
CA MET A 64 2.65 -0.87 12.22
C MET A 64 2.39 -1.61 10.89
N LEU A 65 2.88 -1.07 9.77
CA LEU A 65 2.74 -1.74 8.46
C LEU A 65 3.45 -3.11 8.46
N ASN A 66 4.61 -3.22 9.12
CA ASN A 66 5.33 -4.48 9.28
C ASN A 66 4.56 -5.49 10.13
N CYS A 67 3.82 -5.05 11.15
CA CYS A 67 2.90 -5.92 11.91
C CYS A 67 1.76 -6.42 11.02
N ILE A 68 1.09 -5.52 10.28
CA ILE A 68 0.00 -5.88 9.38
C ILE A 68 0.47 -6.86 8.29
N ASN A 69 1.68 -6.66 7.76
CA ASN A 69 2.26 -7.53 6.73
C ASN A 69 2.91 -8.81 7.27
N GLY A 70 2.86 -9.06 8.59
CA GLY A 70 3.42 -10.27 9.20
C GLY A 70 4.96 -10.33 9.24
N VAL A 71 5.65 -9.21 8.99
CA VAL A 71 7.12 -9.09 9.12
C VAL A 71 7.51 -9.01 10.60
N TYR A 72 6.76 -8.23 11.39
CA TYR A 72 6.95 -8.16 12.84
C TYR A 72 5.80 -8.85 13.57
N GLN A 73 6.14 -9.55 14.63
CA GLN A 73 5.19 -10.18 15.52
C GLN A 73 5.02 -9.30 16.76
N PRO A 74 3.86 -8.65 16.95
CA PRO A 74 3.62 -7.85 18.15
C PRO A 74 3.59 -8.73 19.40
N GLN A 75 4.08 -8.22 20.53
CA GLN A 75 4.07 -8.93 21.81
C GLN A 75 2.67 -8.96 22.41
N GLN A 76 1.83 -7.97 22.09
CA GLN A 76 0.45 -7.88 22.57
C GLN A 76 -0.49 -7.46 21.44
N GLY A 77 -1.75 -7.82 21.59
CA GLY A 77 -2.80 -7.50 20.65
C GLY A 77 -3.03 -8.57 19.59
N SER A 78 -3.85 -8.24 18.62
CA SER A 78 -4.21 -9.14 17.51
C SER A 78 -4.56 -8.35 16.27
N ILE A 79 -4.42 -9.00 15.13
CA ILE A 79 -4.84 -8.48 13.83
C ILE A 79 -5.87 -9.44 13.27
N THR A 80 -7.02 -8.89 12.88
CA THR A 80 -8.10 -9.64 12.26
C THR A 80 -8.23 -9.21 10.81
N PHE A 81 -8.19 -10.17 9.88
CA PHE A 81 -8.42 -9.93 8.47
C PHE A 81 -9.64 -10.74 8.01
N ARG A 82 -10.67 -10.07 7.46
CA ARG A 82 -11.93 -10.69 7.03
C ARG A 82 -12.57 -11.60 8.08
N GLY A 83 -12.58 -11.13 9.32
CA GLY A 83 -13.15 -11.87 10.45
C GLY A 83 -12.31 -13.02 11.01
N GLN A 84 -11.13 -13.28 10.41
CA GLN A 84 -10.18 -14.26 10.94
C GLN A 84 -9.10 -13.54 11.74
N THR A 85 -8.99 -13.90 13.02
CA THR A 85 -8.00 -13.29 13.94
C THR A 85 -6.73 -14.11 13.98
N PHE A 86 -5.61 -13.42 13.86
CA PHE A 86 -4.28 -14.02 13.84
C PHE A 86 -3.42 -13.45 14.95
N LYS A 87 -2.80 -14.33 15.73
CA LYS A 87 -1.79 -13.96 16.72
C LYS A 87 -0.39 -13.94 16.10
N HIS A 88 -0.12 -14.87 15.18
CA HIS A 88 1.16 -15.02 14.50
C HIS A 88 0.91 -15.41 13.04
N MET A 89 1.25 -14.52 12.13
CA MET A 89 1.27 -14.82 10.69
C MET A 89 2.62 -14.39 10.11
N ASN A 90 3.11 -15.14 9.16
CA ASN A 90 4.25 -14.72 8.34
C ASN A 90 3.76 -13.99 7.08
N SER A 91 4.65 -13.23 6.45
CA SER A 91 4.31 -12.42 5.28
C SER A 91 3.77 -13.22 4.11
N HIS A 92 4.16 -14.49 3.94
CA HIS A 92 3.63 -15.36 2.90
C HIS A 92 2.16 -15.67 3.14
N GLN A 93 1.77 -16.00 4.38
CA GLN A 93 0.37 -16.27 4.73
C GLN A 93 -0.50 -15.01 4.51
N VAL A 94 0.01 -13.84 4.90
CA VAL A 94 -0.66 -12.55 4.69
C VAL A 94 -0.86 -12.28 3.19
N ALA A 95 0.16 -12.56 2.37
CA ALA A 95 0.09 -12.40 0.91
C ALA A 95 -0.93 -13.36 0.27
N VAL A 96 -0.96 -14.64 0.70
CA VAL A 96 -1.96 -15.63 0.23
C VAL A 96 -3.39 -15.21 0.56
N MET A 97 -3.59 -14.50 1.67
CA MET A 97 -4.90 -13.97 2.06
C MET A 97 -5.36 -12.77 1.23
N GLY A 98 -4.51 -12.23 0.36
CA GLY A 98 -4.84 -11.12 -0.51
C GLY A 98 -4.38 -9.76 -0.01
N VAL A 99 -3.34 -9.70 0.81
CA VAL A 99 -2.67 -8.45 1.19
C VAL A 99 -1.37 -8.32 0.40
N ALA A 100 -1.25 -7.29 -0.44
CA ALA A 100 -0.01 -6.96 -1.12
C ALA A 100 0.64 -5.72 -0.50
N ARG A 101 1.95 -5.57 -0.69
CA ARG A 101 2.71 -4.43 -0.20
C ARG A 101 3.73 -3.95 -1.23
N THR A 102 3.85 -2.63 -1.38
CA THR A 102 5.04 -1.98 -1.94
C THR A 102 6.02 -1.66 -0.82
N PHE A 103 7.30 -1.56 -1.16
CA PHE A 103 8.33 -1.24 -0.17
C PHE A 103 8.88 0.16 -0.40
N GLN A 104 9.23 0.86 0.68
CA GLN A 104 9.88 2.17 0.62
C GLN A 104 11.13 2.12 -0.28
N ASN A 105 11.99 1.13 -0.06
CA ASN A 105 13.11 0.83 -0.94
C ASN A 105 12.66 -0.17 -2.01
N LEU A 106 12.76 0.23 -3.28
CA LEU A 106 12.36 -0.58 -4.41
C LEU A 106 13.05 -1.95 -4.40
N ALA A 107 12.28 -3.01 -4.20
CA ALA A 107 12.76 -4.39 -4.21
C ALA A 107 12.58 -5.03 -5.61
N LEU A 108 12.94 -4.29 -6.67
CA LEU A 108 12.82 -4.73 -8.06
C LEU A 108 14.06 -5.49 -8.53
N PHE A 109 13.85 -6.44 -9.41
CA PHE A 109 14.92 -7.18 -10.09
C PHE A 109 15.47 -6.32 -11.23
N LYS A 110 16.52 -5.54 -10.97
CA LYS A 110 17.06 -4.52 -11.88
C LYS A 110 17.44 -5.03 -13.27
N GLY A 111 17.87 -6.27 -13.39
CA GLY A 111 18.24 -6.91 -14.65
C GLY A 111 17.06 -7.51 -15.43
N MET A 112 15.88 -7.62 -14.82
CA MET A 112 14.68 -8.15 -15.47
C MET A 112 13.88 -7.03 -16.12
N SER A 113 13.12 -7.36 -17.17
CA SER A 113 12.23 -6.42 -17.84
C SER A 113 11.08 -5.94 -16.92
N VAL A 114 10.41 -4.85 -17.30
CA VAL A 114 9.17 -4.39 -16.64
C VAL A 114 8.15 -5.51 -16.59
N LEU A 115 7.90 -6.18 -17.72
CA LEU A 115 6.96 -7.30 -17.81
C LEU A 115 7.31 -8.40 -16.81
N ASP A 116 8.58 -8.84 -16.76
CA ASP A 116 9.01 -9.95 -15.91
C ASP A 116 8.96 -9.58 -14.42
N ASN A 117 9.29 -8.33 -14.08
CA ASN A 117 9.13 -7.83 -12.71
C ASN A 117 7.67 -7.88 -12.25
N ILE A 118 6.73 -7.42 -13.06
CA ILE A 118 5.30 -7.45 -12.73
C ILE A 118 4.80 -8.90 -12.72
N MET A 119 5.24 -9.73 -13.68
CA MET A 119 4.92 -11.17 -13.72
C MET A 119 5.33 -11.88 -12.41
N SER A 120 6.42 -11.47 -11.76
CA SER A 120 6.84 -12.09 -10.49
C SER A 120 5.77 -11.93 -9.38
N GLY A 121 4.92 -10.91 -9.45
CA GLY A 121 3.76 -10.74 -8.56
C GLY A 121 2.70 -11.82 -8.73
N ARG A 122 2.68 -12.54 -9.88
CA ARG A 122 1.72 -13.63 -10.14
C ARG A 122 2.10 -14.95 -9.47
N ASN A 123 3.30 -15.09 -8.89
CA ASN A 123 3.82 -16.35 -8.38
C ASN A 123 2.86 -17.07 -7.40
N LEU A 124 2.13 -16.34 -6.56
CA LEU A 124 1.14 -16.93 -5.65
C LEU A 124 -0.14 -17.41 -6.34
N LYS A 125 -0.38 -17.04 -7.58
CA LYS A 125 -1.55 -17.41 -8.39
C LYS A 125 -1.29 -18.62 -9.28
N ILE A 126 -0.03 -19.01 -9.46
CA ILE A 126 0.38 -20.14 -10.29
C ILE A 126 0.02 -21.44 -9.58
N LYS A 127 -0.76 -22.28 -10.27
CA LYS A 127 -1.25 -23.57 -9.75
C LYS A 127 -0.61 -24.77 -10.45
N SER A 128 -0.07 -24.57 -11.65
CA SER A 128 0.53 -25.64 -12.43
C SER A 128 1.84 -26.13 -11.80
N ASN A 129 2.11 -27.43 -11.96
CA ASN A 129 3.33 -28.06 -11.46
C ASN A 129 4.56 -27.54 -12.21
N LEU A 130 5.66 -27.36 -11.50
CA LEU A 130 6.94 -26.86 -12.01
C LEU A 130 7.44 -27.60 -13.24
N LEU A 131 7.22 -28.92 -13.32
CA LEU A 131 7.58 -29.74 -14.47
C LEU A 131 6.76 -29.41 -15.73
N LEU A 132 5.45 -29.15 -15.56
CA LEU A 132 4.56 -28.80 -16.69
C LEU A 132 4.90 -27.35 -17.16
N GLN A 133 5.28 -26.48 -16.25
CA GLN A 133 5.75 -25.12 -16.58
C GLN A 133 7.07 -25.15 -17.37
N ALA A 134 8.02 -25.97 -16.94
CA ALA A 134 9.32 -26.13 -17.65
C ALA A 134 9.16 -26.65 -19.06
N LEU A 135 8.19 -27.55 -19.29
CA LEU A 135 7.90 -28.16 -20.61
C LEU A 135 6.93 -27.32 -21.44
N ARG A 136 6.29 -26.28 -20.86
CA ARG A 136 5.24 -25.45 -21.50
C ARG A 136 4.15 -26.28 -22.21
N ILE A 137 3.65 -27.31 -21.53
CA ILE A 137 2.68 -28.23 -22.13
C ILE A 137 1.30 -28.06 -21.49
N GLY A 138 0.28 -27.92 -22.33
CA GLY A 138 -1.14 -28.05 -21.98
C GLY A 138 -1.65 -26.99 -20.97
N PRO A 139 -2.05 -27.37 -19.74
CA PRO A 139 -2.61 -26.43 -18.79
C PRO A 139 -1.66 -25.30 -18.38
N ALA A 140 -0.34 -25.58 -18.32
CA ALA A 140 0.67 -24.60 -17.92
C ALA A 140 0.84 -23.47 -18.95
N GLU A 141 0.75 -23.79 -20.25
CA GLU A 141 0.80 -22.79 -21.32
C GLU A 141 -0.41 -21.85 -21.25
N LYS A 142 -1.61 -22.39 -21.05
CA LYS A 142 -2.83 -21.58 -20.91
C LYS A 142 -2.76 -20.68 -19.68
N GLU A 143 -2.22 -21.20 -18.58
CA GLU A 143 -2.04 -20.44 -17.34
C GLU A 143 -1.02 -19.30 -17.53
N GLU A 144 0.11 -19.55 -18.23
CA GLU A 144 1.10 -18.53 -18.58
C GLU A 144 0.47 -17.39 -19.41
N ILE A 145 -0.31 -17.75 -20.45
CA ILE A 145 -1.01 -16.78 -21.30
C ILE A 145 -1.96 -15.92 -20.46
N MET A 146 -2.78 -16.53 -19.62
CA MET A 146 -3.72 -15.83 -18.75
C MET A 146 -2.99 -14.86 -17.79
N HIS A 147 -1.89 -15.29 -17.17
CA HIS A 147 -1.10 -14.43 -16.30
C HIS A 147 -0.45 -13.29 -17.07
N ARG A 148 0.05 -13.55 -18.29
CA ARG A 148 0.62 -12.52 -19.15
C ARG A 148 -0.41 -11.48 -19.55
N GLU A 149 -1.62 -11.90 -19.95
CA GLU A 149 -2.72 -10.96 -20.27
C GLU A 149 -3.11 -10.08 -19.08
N ALA A 150 -3.14 -10.66 -17.87
CA ALA A 150 -3.41 -9.89 -16.66
C ALA A 150 -2.33 -8.85 -16.40
N VAL A 151 -1.06 -9.19 -16.62
CA VAL A 151 0.06 -8.26 -16.45
C VAL A 151 0.09 -7.18 -17.54
N GLU A 152 -0.23 -7.51 -18.80
CA GLU A 152 -0.33 -6.51 -19.87
C GLU A 152 -1.40 -5.46 -19.54
N LYS A 153 -2.55 -5.85 -18.98
CA LYS A 153 -3.58 -4.91 -18.51
C LYS A 153 -3.06 -3.97 -17.41
N ILE A 154 -2.23 -4.47 -16.49
CA ILE A 154 -1.60 -3.65 -15.46
C ILE A 154 -0.57 -2.69 -16.08
N ILE A 155 0.22 -3.13 -17.06
CA ILE A 155 1.17 -2.30 -17.79
C ILE A 155 0.43 -1.17 -18.52
N ASP A 156 -0.71 -1.47 -19.15
CA ASP A 156 -1.55 -0.48 -19.81
C ASP A 156 -2.15 0.51 -18.81
N PHE A 157 -2.70 0.01 -17.71
CA PHE A 157 -3.26 0.83 -16.63
C PHE A 157 -2.23 1.82 -16.05
N LEU A 158 -0.98 1.40 -15.87
CA LEU A 158 0.10 2.22 -15.31
C LEU A 158 0.80 3.10 -16.37
N GLU A 159 0.36 3.04 -17.63
CA GLU A 159 0.90 3.85 -18.74
C GLU A 159 2.40 3.63 -18.97
N ILE A 160 2.87 2.36 -18.87
CA ILE A 160 4.28 1.99 -19.04
C ILE A 160 4.52 1.02 -20.21
N GLN A 161 3.61 0.96 -21.18
CA GLN A 161 3.66 0.04 -22.33
C GLN A 161 4.95 0.21 -23.15
N ALA A 162 5.41 1.46 -23.32
CA ALA A 162 6.62 1.77 -24.08
C ALA A 162 7.87 1.11 -23.48
N TYR A 163 7.85 0.82 -22.18
CA TYR A 163 8.98 0.30 -21.41
C TYR A 163 8.88 -1.19 -21.08
N ARG A 164 7.82 -1.89 -21.54
CA ARG A 164 7.50 -3.26 -21.11
C ARG A 164 8.67 -4.25 -21.22
N LYS A 165 9.55 -4.10 -22.21
CA LYS A 165 10.74 -4.95 -22.41
C LYS A 165 12.05 -4.36 -21.88
N THR A 166 12.00 -3.16 -21.34
CA THR A 166 13.17 -2.45 -20.82
C THR A 166 13.58 -3.04 -19.47
N PRO A 167 14.86 -3.32 -19.20
CA PRO A 167 15.33 -3.66 -17.87
C PRO A 167 15.00 -2.55 -16.88
N VAL A 168 14.39 -2.92 -15.73
CA VAL A 168 13.89 -1.94 -14.76
C VAL A 168 14.99 -1.03 -14.21
N GLY A 169 16.22 -1.54 -14.09
CA GLY A 169 17.36 -0.74 -13.63
C GLY A 169 17.74 0.43 -14.54
N GLN A 170 17.24 0.47 -15.79
CA GLN A 170 17.48 1.56 -16.76
C GLN A 170 16.38 2.64 -16.71
N LEU A 171 15.30 2.42 -15.99
CA LEU A 171 14.19 3.35 -15.93
C LEU A 171 14.45 4.50 -14.96
N PRO A 172 13.90 5.69 -15.22
CA PRO A 172 13.76 6.75 -14.23
C PRO A 172 13.06 6.26 -12.97
N TYR A 173 13.37 6.88 -11.83
CA TYR A 173 12.88 6.43 -10.52
C TYR A 173 11.35 6.38 -10.43
N GLY A 174 10.64 7.39 -10.95
CA GLY A 174 9.16 7.42 -10.96
C GLY A 174 8.56 6.23 -11.72
N LEU A 175 9.16 5.84 -12.87
CA LEU A 175 8.73 4.64 -13.60
C LEU A 175 9.03 3.35 -12.84
N GLN A 176 10.16 3.27 -12.12
CA GLN A 176 10.43 2.12 -11.25
C GLN A 176 9.37 1.99 -10.15
N LYS A 177 8.92 3.10 -9.56
CA LYS A 177 7.81 3.12 -8.57
C LYS A 177 6.49 2.61 -9.19
N ARG A 178 6.19 2.98 -10.45
CA ARG A 178 5.03 2.42 -11.16
C ARG A 178 5.15 0.89 -11.35
N VAL A 179 6.34 0.39 -11.68
CA VAL A 179 6.60 -1.07 -11.79
C VAL A 179 6.40 -1.77 -10.45
N ASP A 180 6.85 -1.18 -9.34
CA ASP A 180 6.66 -1.75 -8.00
C ASP A 180 5.17 -1.82 -7.62
N LEU A 181 4.41 -0.76 -7.91
CA LEU A 181 2.94 -0.76 -7.78
C LEU A 181 2.33 -1.86 -8.67
N GLY A 182 2.74 -1.95 -9.93
CA GLY A 182 2.26 -2.98 -10.86
C GLY A 182 2.52 -4.41 -10.38
N ARG A 183 3.69 -4.67 -9.79
CA ARG A 183 4.02 -5.95 -9.19
C ARG A 183 3.09 -6.29 -8.01
N ALA A 184 2.76 -5.32 -7.17
CA ALA A 184 1.81 -5.50 -6.08
C ALA A 184 0.38 -5.74 -6.61
N LEU A 185 -0.05 -5.00 -7.64
CA LEU A 185 -1.36 -5.17 -8.29
C LEU A 185 -1.50 -6.54 -8.99
N ALA A 186 -0.39 -7.08 -9.51
CA ALA A 186 -0.38 -8.39 -10.14
C ALA A 186 -0.78 -9.53 -9.19
N MET A 187 -0.70 -9.33 -7.88
CA MET A 187 -1.24 -10.24 -6.88
C MET A 187 -2.77 -10.21 -6.80
N GLU A 188 -3.46 -9.25 -7.45
CA GLU A 188 -4.90 -8.99 -7.32
C GLU A 188 -5.30 -8.86 -5.84
N PRO A 189 -4.72 -7.88 -5.13
CA PRO A 189 -4.90 -7.79 -3.69
C PRO A 189 -6.28 -7.23 -3.32
N GLN A 190 -6.80 -7.67 -2.18
CA GLN A 190 -7.96 -7.06 -1.54
C GLN A 190 -7.55 -5.85 -0.69
N VAL A 191 -6.36 -5.91 -0.09
CA VAL A 191 -5.73 -4.81 0.65
C VAL A 191 -4.34 -4.56 0.09
N LEU A 192 -4.08 -3.33 -0.29
CA LEU A 192 -2.80 -2.86 -0.79
C LEU A 192 -2.15 -1.95 0.25
N LEU A 193 -0.98 -2.34 0.74
CA LEU A 193 -0.18 -1.57 1.69
C LEU A 193 0.87 -0.77 0.92
N LEU A 194 0.80 0.55 0.99
CA LEU A 194 1.72 1.47 0.32
C LEU A 194 2.58 2.22 1.36
N ASP A 195 3.89 2.02 1.29
CA ASP A 195 4.86 2.62 2.22
C ASP A 195 5.63 3.73 1.50
N GLU A 196 5.22 4.98 1.69
CA GLU A 196 5.76 6.18 1.06
C GLU A 196 5.90 6.04 -0.48
N PRO A 197 4.81 5.73 -1.20
CA PRO A 197 4.89 5.45 -2.63
C PRO A 197 5.37 6.64 -3.46
N MET A 198 5.23 7.87 -2.95
CA MET A 198 5.56 9.11 -3.66
C MET A 198 6.90 9.71 -3.22
N ALA A 199 7.62 9.07 -2.29
CA ALA A 199 8.94 9.55 -1.86
C ALA A 199 9.92 9.61 -3.04
N GLY A 200 10.63 10.74 -3.16
CA GLY A 200 11.63 10.95 -4.23
C GLY A 200 11.07 11.29 -5.62
N MET A 201 9.76 11.45 -5.76
CA MET A 201 9.09 11.84 -6.99
C MET A 201 8.97 13.37 -7.14
N ASN A 202 9.00 13.85 -8.37
CA ASN A 202 8.65 15.23 -8.70
C ASN A 202 7.13 15.46 -8.62
N VAL A 203 6.67 16.70 -8.83
CA VAL A 203 5.25 17.07 -8.68
C VAL A 203 4.34 16.32 -9.66
N GLU A 204 4.73 16.20 -10.93
CA GLU A 204 3.96 15.48 -11.95
C GLU A 204 3.86 13.98 -11.62
N GLU A 205 4.98 13.36 -11.30
CA GLU A 205 5.03 11.94 -10.91
C GLU A 205 4.18 11.64 -9.68
N LYS A 206 4.15 12.56 -8.69
CA LYS A 206 3.27 12.45 -7.52
C LYS A 206 1.80 12.52 -7.91
N GLN A 207 1.42 13.45 -8.80
CA GLN A 207 0.04 13.57 -9.28
C GLN A 207 -0.42 12.31 -10.01
N ASP A 208 0.42 11.76 -10.86
CA ASP A 208 0.15 10.50 -11.55
C ASP A 208 -0.01 9.35 -10.55
N MET A 209 0.88 9.24 -9.56
CA MET A 209 0.79 8.20 -8.53
C MET A 209 -0.49 8.34 -7.69
N CYS A 210 -0.89 9.57 -7.32
CA CYS A 210 -2.18 9.83 -6.67
C CYS A 210 -3.35 9.32 -7.52
N ARG A 211 -3.34 9.63 -8.82
CA ARG A 211 -4.35 9.17 -9.77
C ARG A 211 -4.41 7.65 -9.81
N PHE A 212 -3.28 6.96 -9.97
CA PHE A 212 -3.23 5.50 -9.99
C PHE A 212 -3.76 4.88 -8.68
N ILE A 213 -3.43 5.46 -7.52
CA ILE A 213 -3.94 4.97 -6.22
C ILE A 213 -5.47 5.12 -6.14
N LEU A 214 -6.00 6.25 -6.60
CA LEU A 214 -7.45 6.49 -6.65
C LEU A 214 -8.14 5.52 -7.62
N ASP A 215 -7.59 5.34 -8.82
CA ASP A 215 -8.13 4.45 -9.85
C ASP A 215 -8.07 2.97 -9.40
N VAL A 216 -6.98 2.55 -8.74
CA VAL A 216 -6.88 1.21 -8.11
C VAL A 216 -8.00 0.98 -7.10
N ASN A 217 -8.30 1.99 -6.31
CA ASN A 217 -9.35 1.88 -5.32
C ASN A 217 -10.75 1.93 -5.95
N ASP A 218 -10.97 2.78 -6.95
CA ASP A 218 -12.29 2.98 -7.56
C ASP A 218 -12.62 1.91 -8.62
N GLU A 219 -11.66 1.49 -9.46
CA GLU A 219 -11.88 0.54 -10.56
C GLU A 219 -11.71 -0.92 -10.14
N PHE A 220 -10.69 -1.23 -9.32
CA PHE A 220 -10.45 -2.60 -8.86
C PHE A 220 -11.10 -2.89 -7.51
N GLY A 221 -11.68 -1.89 -6.84
CA GLY A 221 -12.28 -2.04 -5.52
C GLY A 221 -11.27 -2.40 -4.42
N THR A 222 -9.97 -2.18 -4.66
CA THR A 222 -8.92 -2.53 -3.73
C THR A 222 -8.91 -1.56 -2.55
N THR A 223 -8.93 -2.09 -1.33
CA THR A 223 -8.73 -1.30 -0.10
C THR A 223 -7.27 -0.88 0.00
N VAL A 224 -6.99 0.37 0.33
CA VAL A 224 -5.62 0.89 0.41
C VAL A 224 -5.29 1.33 1.83
N VAL A 225 -4.14 0.89 2.33
CA VAL A 225 -3.51 1.44 3.55
C VAL A 225 -2.23 2.15 3.12
N LEU A 226 -2.18 3.47 3.35
CA LEU A 226 -1.15 4.35 2.83
C LEU A 226 -0.35 4.97 3.97
N ILE A 227 0.98 4.85 3.95
CA ILE A 227 1.87 5.70 4.73
C ILE A 227 2.37 6.81 3.82
N GLU A 228 2.15 8.06 4.21
CA GLU A 228 2.69 9.23 3.54
C GLU A 228 2.98 10.34 4.56
N HIS A 229 3.90 11.22 4.19
CA HIS A 229 4.27 12.39 4.99
C HIS A 229 3.90 13.72 4.30
N ASP A 230 3.49 13.68 3.03
CA ASP A 230 2.94 14.82 2.31
C ASP A 230 1.47 15.01 2.70
N MET A 231 1.23 15.95 3.63
CA MET A 231 -0.11 16.19 4.17
C MET A 231 -1.11 16.63 3.11
N GLY A 232 -0.66 17.33 2.06
CA GLY A 232 -1.53 17.72 0.95
C GLY A 232 -2.09 16.48 0.25
N VAL A 233 -1.22 15.55 -0.10
CA VAL A 233 -1.61 14.26 -0.70
C VAL A 233 -2.56 13.48 0.22
N VAL A 234 -2.21 13.32 1.48
CA VAL A 234 -3.02 12.55 2.44
C VAL A 234 -4.43 13.12 2.55
N MET A 235 -4.56 14.44 2.68
CA MET A 235 -5.86 15.11 2.81
C MET A 235 -6.71 15.02 1.54
N ASP A 236 -6.07 14.94 0.36
CA ASP A 236 -6.76 14.90 -0.93
C ASP A 236 -7.30 13.51 -1.29
N ILE A 237 -6.57 12.43 -0.93
CA ILE A 237 -6.91 11.09 -1.41
C ILE A 237 -7.48 10.16 -0.34
N SER A 238 -7.30 10.44 0.96
CA SER A 238 -7.70 9.51 2.02
C SER A 238 -9.14 9.70 2.45
N ASP A 239 -9.83 8.60 2.73
CA ASP A 239 -11.18 8.62 3.32
C ASP A 239 -11.10 8.83 4.85
N ARG A 240 -10.11 8.18 5.51
CA ARG A 240 -9.83 8.32 6.95
C ARG A 240 -8.33 8.27 7.22
N VAL A 241 -7.93 8.87 8.33
CA VAL A 241 -6.52 9.01 8.72
C VAL A 241 -6.33 8.56 10.16
N VAL A 242 -5.30 7.75 10.40
CA VAL A 242 -4.75 7.44 11.73
C VAL A 242 -3.48 8.22 11.94
N VAL A 243 -3.35 8.87 13.08
CA VAL A 243 -2.15 9.63 13.43
C VAL A 243 -1.42 8.93 14.55
N LEU A 244 -0.15 8.64 14.31
CA LEU A 244 0.76 8.06 15.29
C LEU A 244 1.79 9.09 15.74
N ASP A 245 2.11 9.07 17.03
CA ASP A 245 3.22 9.81 17.61
C ASP A 245 3.86 9.00 18.74
N TYR A 246 5.20 8.88 18.73
CA TYR A 246 5.97 8.07 19.70
C TYR A 246 5.35 6.69 19.99
N GLY A 247 4.87 6.01 18.96
CA GLY A 247 4.26 4.69 19.06
C GLY A 247 2.86 4.67 19.65
N LYS A 248 2.18 5.81 19.79
CA LYS A 248 0.79 5.93 20.26
C LYS A 248 -0.11 6.48 19.19
N LYS A 249 -1.38 6.11 19.22
CA LYS A 249 -2.41 6.72 18.37
C LYS A 249 -2.91 8.01 19.03
N ILE A 250 -2.71 9.16 18.37
CA ILE A 250 -3.12 10.48 18.85
C ILE A 250 -4.31 11.06 18.07
N GLY A 251 -4.67 10.46 16.95
CA GLY A 251 -5.81 10.86 16.13
C GLY A 251 -6.35 9.71 15.29
N ASP A 252 -7.65 9.71 15.01
CA ASP A 252 -8.34 8.75 14.14
C ASP A 252 -9.66 9.37 13.67
N GLY A 253 -9.78 9.63 12.37
CA GLY A 253 -10.97 10.29 11.81
C GLY A 253 -10.84 10.62 10.34
N THR A 254 -11.75 11.44 9.84
CA THR A 254 -11.67 12.03 8.49
C THR A 254 -10.48 12.98 8.40
N PRO A 255 -9.98 13.28 7.18
CA PRO A 255 -8.93 14.29 6.99
C PRO A 255 -9.24 15.62 7.69
N GLU A 256 -10.49 16.09 7.62
CA GLU A 256 -10.91 17.35 8.25
C GLU A 256 -10.87 17.29 9.80
N GLU A 257 -11.33 16.18 10.40
CA GLU A 257 -11.27 15.96 11.85
C GLU A 257 -9.82 15.93 12.35
N VAL A 258 -8.95 15.21 11.63
CA VAL A 258 -7.53 15.11 11.96
C VAL A 258 -6.81 16.45 11.81
N ARG A 259 -7.11 17.23 10.78
CA ARG A 259 -6.54 18.57 10.57
C ARG A 259 -6.86 19.54 11.69
N ASN A 260 -8.03 19.41 12.33
CA ASN A 260 -8.49 20.27 13.40
C ASN A 260 -8.18 19.73 14.81
N ASN A 261 -7.54 18.57 14.91
CA ASN A 261 -7.18 17.95 16.19
C ASN A 261 -5.95 18.63 16.79
N LYS A 262 -6.09 19.16 18.03
CA LYS A 262 -5.03 19.89 18.73
C LYS A 262 -3.79 19.03 19.01
N ASP A 263 -3.97 17.77 19.39
CA ASP A 263 -2.87 16.85 19.69
C ASP A 263 -2.06 16.54 18.41
N VAL A 264 -2.75 16.39 17.27
CA VAL A 264 -2.13 16.21 15.97
C VAL A 264 -1.33 17.46 15.57
N ILE A 265 -1.94 18.66 15.69
CA ILE A 265 -1.27 19.91 15.39
C ILE A 265 0.00 20.06 16.23
N SER A 266 -0.08 19.79 17.53
CA SER A 266 1.06 19.88 18.45
C SER A 266 2.19 18.92 18.08
N ALA A 267 1.88 17.69 17.69
CA ALA A 267 2.86 16.68 17.28
C ALA A 267 3.64 17.09 16.01
N TYR A 268 3.01 17.81 15.08
CA TYR A 268 3.66 18.27 13.85
C TYR A 268 4.38 19.62 13.99
N LEU A 269 3.90 20.51 14.83
CA LEU A 269 4.51 21.84 15.05
C LEU A 269 5.63 21.83 16.08
N GLY A 270 5.80 20.74 16.84
CA GLY A 270 6.86 20.62 17.84
C GLY A 270 6.72 21.61 19.01
N THR A 271 5.53 22.11 19.26
CA THR A 271 5.26 22.96 20.43
C THR A 271 5.16 22.09 21.67
N SER A 272 6.32 21.84 22.29
CA SER A 272 6.35 21.58 23.73
C SER A 272 5.84 22.85 24.42
N VAL A 273 4.68 22.77 25.01
CA VAL A 273 4.25 23.72 26.04
C VAL A 273 4.94 23.36 27.34
#